data_3777b760270f7a68b84ced922a7f9e5b
#
_entry.id   3777b760270f7a68b84ced922a7f9e5b
#
_cell.length_a   1.000
_cell.length_b   1.000
_cell.length_c   1.000
_cell.angle_alpha   90.00
_cell.angle_beta   90.00
_cell.angle_gamma   90.00
#
_symmetry.space_group_name_H-M   'P 1'
#
loop_
_entity.id
_entity.type
_entity.pdbx_description
1 polymer ?
#
loop_
_entity_poly.entity_id
_entity_poly.type
_entity_poly.pdbx_seq_one_letter_code
_entity_poly.pdbx_strand_id
1 'polypeptide(L)'
;MPIAAIAAGDSLHVVILGDSNTWLGGDRCDKPQGWNKWFRDAFHPVSCRSYARSGATWTNTPETRRNTQENIGVLGNDNVIYNQICRLEEAISNGNQPEPQIILILAGTNDAWFLKARPKALSATTEEAFSTDCQIFMKQAAHEVVTLAESVRYGCEMLMGLCPEAQIVLLTPFQSVQAGNTIFKVSDLIADCGQRMGLNVIRLDRQSGIYAAQEKKQQHLTTDGTHTSEQGAKRVGIFVARQLTTLLYY
;
A
#
# COMPACT_ATOMS: atom_id res chain seq x y z
N MET A 1 23.30 -20.70 14.50
CA MET A 1 22.49 -20.44 15.71
C MET A 1 21.07 -20.23 15.25
N PRO A 2 20.03 -20.85 15.84
CA PRO A 2 18.67 -20.48 15.56
C PRO A 2 18.51 -19.04 16.00
N ILE A 3 18.11 -18.16 15.07
CA ILE A 3 17.64 -16.82 15.41
C ILE A 3 16.43 -17.05 16.31
N ALA A 4 16.55 -16.69 17.59
CA ALA A 4 15.42 -16.72 18.50
C ALA A 4 14.27 -16.02 17.79
N ALA A 5 13.11 -16.67 17.73
CA ALA A 5 11.91 -16.06 17.20
C ALA A 5 11.69 -14.77 18.02
N ILE A 6 11.90 -13.65 17.37
CA ILE A 6 11.70 -12.36 18.01
C ILE A 6 10.20 -12.21 18.09
N ALA A 7 9.64 -12.30 19.26
CA ALA A 7 8.22 -12.11 19.58
C ALA A 7 7.81 -10.63 19.40
N ALA A 8 8.18 -10.03 18.28
CA ALA A 8 7.91 -8.63 17.96
C ALA A 8 6.44 -8.36 17.65
N GLY A 9 5.73 -9.38 17.16
CA GLY A 9 4.34 -9.26 16.77
C GLY A 9 3.31 -9.47 17.88
N ASP A 10 3.68 -10.10 18.97
CA ASP A 10 2.74 -10.61 19.97
C ASP A 10 1.91 -9.53 20.72
N SER A 11 2.18 -8.26 20.51
CA SER A 11 1.40 -7.14 21.06
C SER A 11 0.92 -6.14 20.02
N LEU A 12 1.17 -6.38 18.71
CA LEU A 12 0.94 -5.39 17.66
C LEU A 12 -0.31 -5.71 16.83
N HIS A 13 -1.14 -4.68 16.64
CA HIS A 13 -2.23 -4.69 15.67
C HIS A 13 -1.73 -4.10 14.35
N VAL A 14 -1.86 -4.85 13.26
CA VAL A 14 -1.43 -4.45 11.93
C VAL A 14 -2.63 -4.21 11.01
N VAL A 15 -2.63 -3.08 10.35
CA VAL A 15 -3.57 -2.76 9.27
C VAL A 15 -2.83 -2.69 7.94
N ILE A 16 -3.45 -3.22 6.89
CA ILE A 16 -2.88 -3.22 5.55
C ILE A 16 -3.87 -2.57 4.58
N LEU A 17 -3.39 -1.55 3.87
CA LEU A 17 -4.09 -0.91 2.77
C LEU A 17 -3.43 -1.32 1.45
N GLY A 18 -4.18 -1.25 0.34
CA GLY A 18 -3.55 -1.57 -0.93
C GLY A 18 -4.50 -1.90 -2.09
N ASP A 19 -3.89 -2.43 -3.14
CA ASP A 19 -4.56 -2.82 -4.38
C ASP A 19 -4.90 -4.32 -4.44
N SER A 20 -5.10 -4.84 -5.66
CA SER A 20 -5.48 -6.24 -5.90
C SER A 20 -4.47 -7.25 -5.33
N ASN A 21 -3.18 -6.95 -5.33
CA ASN A 21 -2.16 -7.84 -4.80
C ASN A 21 -2.27 -8.06 -3.28
N THR A 22 -2.79 -7.07 -2.58
CA THR A 22 -3.13 -7.19 -1.16
C THR A 22 -4.53 -7.80 -0.98
N TRP A 23 -5.52 -7.35 -1.78
CA TRP A 23 -6.90 -7.84 -1.72
C TRP A 23 -7.01 -9.36 -1.92
N LEU A 24 -6.15 -9.96 -2.74
CA LEU A 24 -6.06 -11.41 -2.94
C LEU A 24 -5.85 -12.21 -1.65
N GLY A 25 -5.28 -11.60 -0.62
CA GLY A 25 -5.11 -12.25 0.69
C GLY A 25 -6.32 -12.18 1.61
N GLY A 26 -7.40 -11.50 1.16
CA GLY A 26 -8.63 -11.30 1.92
C GLY A 26 -8.50 -10.29 3.05
N ASP A 27 -9.64 -9.84 3.58
CA ASP A 27 -9.69 -8.83 4.64
C ASP A 27 -9.08 -9.33 5.97
N ARG A 28 -9.09 -10.66 6.20
CA ARG A 28 -8.47 -11.31 7.38
C ARG A 28 -7.04 -11.78 7.14
N CYS A 29 -6.45 -11.43 6.00
CA CYS A 29 -5.10 -11.86 5.63
C CYS A 29 -4.91 -13.37 5.74
N ASP A 30 -5.85 -14.18 5.22
CA ASP A 30 -5.89 -15.64 5.38
C ASP A 30 -5.86 -16.43 4.06
N LYS A 31 -5.91 -15.73 2.91
CA LYS A 31 -5.90 -16.38 1.59
C LYS A 31 -4.48 -16.44 0.99
N PRO A 32 -4.04 -17.59 0.50
CA PRO A 32 -2.64 -17.82 0.11
C PRO A 32 -2.17 -17.04 -1.14
N GLN A 33 -3.10 -16.52 -1.96
CA GLN A 33 -2.78 -15.72 -3.14
C GLN A 33 -2.30 -14.30 -2.82
N GLY A 34 -2.57 -13.79 -1.60
CA GLY A 34 -2.11 -12.48 -1.16
C GLY A 34 -0.88 -12.57 -0.26
N TRP A 35 0.05 -11.64 -0.46
CA TRP A 35 1.28 -11.55 0.33
C TRP A 35 1.03 -11.32 1.84
N ASN A 36 -0.07 -10.65 2.17
CA ASN A 36 -0.47 -10.30 3.53
C ASN A 36 -0.76 -11.53 4.40
N LYS A 37 -1.21 -12.65 3.82
CA LYS A 37 -1.31 -13.94 4.52
C LYS A 37 0.05 -14.43 5.01
N TRP A 38 1.02 -14.43 4.12
CA TRP A 38 2.37 -14.92 4.42
C TRP A 38 3.16 -13.96 5.31
N PHE A 39 2.88 -12.65 5.19
CA PHE A 39 3.35 -11.64 6.13
C PHE A 39 2.81 -11.92 7.54
N ARG A 40 1.48 -12.05 7.70
CA ARG A 40 0.86 -12.36 8.99
C ARG A 40 1.46 -13.62 9.62
N ASP A 41 1.59 -14.69 8.84
CA ASP A 41 2.11 -15.96 9.34
C ASP A 41 3.60 -15.92 9.70
N ALA A 42 4.38 -15.01 9.15
CA ALA A 42 5.81 -14.85 9.46
C ALA A 42 6.08 -13.82 10.55
N PHE A 43 5.25 -12.78 10.63
CA PHE A 43 5.41 -11.68 11.59
C PHE A 43 4.68 -11.91 12.91
N HIS A 44 3.63 -12.75 12.91
CA HIS A 44 2.80 -13.13 14.08
C HIS A 44 2.20 -11.94 14.85
N PRO A 45 1.49 -11.01 14.21
CA PRO A 45 0.81 -9.92 14.93
C PRO A 45 -0.39 -10.45 15.71
N VAL A 46 -0.81 -9.73 16.77
CA VAL A 46 -2.06 -10.02 17.53
C VAL A 46 -3.26 -10.00 16.59
N SER A 47 -3.31 -9.01 15.72
CA SER A 47 -4.29 -8.96 14.62
C SER A 47 -3.68 -8.40 13.35
N CYS A 48 -4.16 -8.88 12.22
CA CYS A 48 -3.81 -8.39 10.90
C CYS A 48 -5.08 -8.27 10.07
N ARG A 49 -5.44 -7.05 9.68
CA ARG A 49 -6.63 -6.78 8.87
C ARG A 49 -6.29 -5.95 7.64
N SER A 50 -6.90 -6.29 6.52
CA SER A 50 -6.73 -5.58 5.26
C SER A 50 -8.00 -4.85 4.86
N TYR A 51 -7.84 -3.60 4.42
CA TYR A 51 -8.87 -2.76 3.80
C TYR A 51 -8.66 -2.62 2.30
N ALA A 52 -7.70 -3.35 1.72
CA ALA A 52 -7.35 -3.32 0.31
C ALA A 52 -8.52 -3.69 -0.61
N ARG A 53 -8.55 -3.08 -1.80
CA ARG A 53 -9.55 -3.39 -2.83
C ARG A 53 -8.90 -3.53 -4.20
N SER A 54 -9.40 -4.49 -4.99
CA SER A 54 -8.91 -4.73 -6.35
C SER A 54 -9.10 -3.49 -7.22
N GLY A 55 -8.06 -3.09 -7.96
CA GLY A 55 -8.07 -1.91 -8.82
C GLY A 55 -7.89 -0.58 -8.11
N ALA A 56 -7.63 -0.57 -6.81
CA ALA A 56 -7.40 0.66 -6.05
C ALA A 56 -6.14 1.39 -6.52
N THR A 57 -6.20 2.73 -6.54
CA THR A 57 -5.08 3.64 -6.83
C THR A 57 -4.75 4.51 -5.61
N TRP A 58 -3.54 5.05 -5.55
CA TRP A 58 -3.24 6.18 -4.70
C TRP A 58 -3.94 7.44 -5.22
N THR A 59 -3.79 7.68 -6.53
CA THR A 59 -4.26 8.89 -7.21
C THR A 59 -5.77 8.99 -7.19
N ASN A 60 -6.29 10.09 -6.62
CA ASN A 60 -7.70 10.42 -6.68
C ASN A 60 -8.08 11.02 -8.05
N THR A 61 -9.37 11.23 -8.27
CA THR A 61 -9.92 11.94 -9.42
C THR A 61 -10.77 13.12 -8.97
N PRO A 62 -11.11 14.07 -9.86
CA PRO A 62 -12.04 15.17 -9.53
C PRO A 62 -13.42 14.70 -9.07
N GLU A 63 -13.78 13.46 -9.38
CA GLU A 63 -15.03 12.82 -9.00
C GLU A 63 -14.92 11.98 -7.71
N THR A 64 -13.71 11.82 -7.14
CA THR A 64 -13.51 11.09 -5.87
C THR A 64 -14.34 11.72 -4.76
N ARG A 65 -15.14 10.91 -4.09
CA ARG A 65 -15.94 11.31 -2.93
C ARG A 65 -15.66 10.36 -1.77
N ARG A 66 -15.92 10.83 -0.53
CA ARG A 66 -15.87 9.94 0.63
C ARG A 66 -16.88 8.81 0.44
N ASN A 67 -16.39 7.59 0.45
CA ASN A 67 -17.18 6.38 0.27
C ASN A 67 -16.59 5.24 1.11
N THR A 68 -17.34 4.84 2.14
CA THR A 68 -16.92 3.76 3.06
C THR A 68 -17.47 2.39 2.65
N GLN A 69 -18.18 2.29 1.52
CA GLN A 69 -18.68 1.02 1.01
C GLN A 69 -17.52 0.12 0.55
N GLU A 70 -17.66 -1.18 0.75
CA GLU A 70 -16.66 -2.16 0.36
C GLU A 70 -16.71 -2.54 -1.12
N ASN A 71 -17.91 -2.55 -1.71
CA ASN A 71 -18.15 -2.95 -3.10
C ASN A 71 -17.99 -1.75 -4.05
N ILE A 72 -16.76 -1.28 -4.22
CA ILE A 72 -16.43 -0.23 -5.17
C ILE A 72 -15.92 -0.88 -6.46
N GLY A 73 -16.36 -0.38 -7.61
CA GLY A 73 -15.94 -0.89 -8.91
C GLY A 73 -14.41 -0.77 -9.12
N VAL A 74 -13.83 -1.76 -9.77
CA VAL A 74 -12.41 -1.74 -10.17
C VAL A 74 -12.12 -0.46 -10.96
N LEU A 75 -11.07 0.27 -10.59
CA LEU A 75 -10.72 1.60 -11.14
C LEU A 75 -11.82 2.67 -11.03
N GLY A 76 -12.85 2.45 -10.22
CA GLY A 76 -13.85 3.48 -9.91
C GLY A 76 -13.20 4.71 -9.27
N ASN A 77 -13.83 5.87 -9.41
CA ASN A 77 -13.30 7.13 -8.85
C ASN A 77 -13.13 7.09 -7.33
N ASP A 78 -13.95 6.31 -6.64
CA ASP A 78 -13.90 6.12 -5.19
C ASP A 78 -13.05 4.93 -4.76
N ASN A 79 -12.50 4.13 -5.71
CA ASN A 79 -11.63 3.01 -5.38
C ASN A 79 -10.17 3.46 -5.23
N VAL A 80 -9.92 4.18 -4.16
CA VAL A 80 -8.65 4.85 -3.85
C VAL A 80 -8.22 4.59 -2.41
N ILE A 81 -6.92 4.76 -2.14
CA ILE A 81 -6.37 4.63 -0.78
C ILE A 81 -7.06 5.59 0.19
N TYR A 82 -7.40 6.81 -0.22
CA TYR A 82 -8.19 7.75 0.59
C TYR A 82 -9.44 7.09 1.21
N ASN A 83 -10.24 6.39 0.42
CA ASN A 83 -11.45 5.73 0.92
C ASN A 83 -11.18 4.47 1.75
N GLN A 84 -10.03 3.82 1.59
CA GLN A 84 -9.59 2.77 2.51
C GLN A 84 -9.27 3.35 3.89
N ILE A 85 -8.66 4.54 3.94
CA ILE A 85 -8.41 5.28 5.19
C ILE A 85 -9.74 5.69 5.83
N CYS A 86 -10.71 6.18 5.05
CA CYS A 86 -12.05 6.50 5.58
C CYS A 86 -12.77 5.27 6.17
N ARG A 87 -12.62 4.09 5.56
CA ARG A 87 -13.16 2.83 6.13
C ARG A 87 -12.44 2.42 7.42
N LEU A 88 -11.12 2.61 7.47
CA LEU A 88 -10.34 2.36 8.68
C LEU A 88 -10.78 3.30 9.82
N GLU A 89 -10.93 4.59 9.53
CA GLU A 89 -11.42 5.60 10.47
C GLU A 89 -12.79 5.20 11.04
N GLU A 90 -13.74 4.82 10.19
CA GLU A 90 -15.05 4.36 10.61
C GLU A 90 -14.96 3.09 11.46
N ALA A 91 -14.11 2.13 11.09
CA ALA A 91 -13.97 0.89 11.85
C ALA A 91 -13.33 1.12 13.23
N ILE A 92 -12.37 2.04 13.36
CA ILE A 92 -11.80 2.44 14.66
C ILE A 92 -12.87 3.14 15.50
N SER A 93 -13.57 4.12 14.92
CA SER A 93 -14.62 4.89 15.62
C SER A 93 -15.75 4.03 16.15
N ASN A 94 -16.09 2.96 15.42
CA ASN A 94 -17.15 2.01 15.81
C ASN A 94 -16.65 0.87 16.71
N GLY A 95 -15.36 0.86 17.09
CA GLY A 95 -14.76 -0.20 17.91
C GLY A 95 -14.58 -1.55 17.19
N ASN A 96 -14.75 -1.59 15.87
CA ASN A 96 -14.59 -2.80 15.05
C ASN A 96 -13.15 -3.07 14.64
N GLN A 97 -12.26 -2.09 14.84
CA GLN A 97 -10.83 -2.16 14.57
C GLN A 97 -10.10 -1.53 15.77
N PRO A 98 -9.24 -2.28 16.47
CA PRO A 98 -8.32 -1.66 17.42
C PRO A 98 -7.37 -0.71 16.71
N GLU A 99 -6.98 0.37 17.37
CA GLU A 99 -6.01 1.30 16.82
C GLU A 99 -4.71 0.55 16.46
N PRO A 100 -4.24 0.63 15.20
CA PRO A 100 -3.08 -0.11 14.77
C PRO A 100 -1.79 0.54 15.27
N GLN A 101 -0.78 -0.27 15.59
CA GLN A 101 0.59 0.19 15.82
C GLN A 101 1.42 0.16 14.53
N ILE A 102 0.96 -0.59 13.52
CA ILE A 102 1.64 -0.67 12.22
C ILE A 102 0.60 -0.56 11.11
N ILE A 103 0.88 0.30 10.13
CA ILE A 103 0.09 0.45 8.91
C ILE A 103 1.01 0.21 7.71
N LEU A 104 0.71 -0.84 6.93
CA LEU A 104 1.42 -1.16 5.69
C LEU A 104 0.56 -0.74 4.49
N ILE A 105 1.16 -0.11 3.49
CA ILE A 105 0.42 0.32 2.30
C ILE A 105 1.14 -0.16 1.04
N LEU A 106 0.56 -1.12 0.33
CA LEU A 106 1.02 -1.59 -0.97
C LEU A 106 0.05 -1.17 -2.07
N ALA A 107 0.34 -0.07 -2.75
CA ALA A 107 -0.43 0.42 -3.88
C ALA A 107 0.48 1.15 -4.88
N GLY A 108 -0.05 1.40 -6.08
CA GLY A 108 0.68 2.07 -7.15
C GLY A 108 0.72 1.25 -8.45
N THR A 109 0.41 -0.05 -8.40
CA THR A 109 0.33 -0.89 -9.61
C THR A 109 -0.67 -0.32 -10.59
N ASN A 110 -1.86 0.07 -10.13
CA ASN A 110 -2.91 0.61 -10.96
C ASN A 110 -2.63 2.06 -11.41
N ASP A 111 -1.93 2.84 -10.59
CA ASP A 111 -1.42 4.16 -10.98
C ASP A 111 -0.43 4.06 -12.14
N ALA A 112 0.40 3.02 -12.17
CA ALA A 112 1.34 2.75 -13.25
C ALA A 112 0.69 2.14 -14.50
N TRP A 113 -0.26 1.22 -14.31
CA TRP A 113 -0.87 0.46 -15.41
C TRP A 113 -1.96 1.26 -16.13
N PHE A 114 -2.79 1.97 -15.39
CA PHE A 114 -4.01 2.61 -15.91
C PHE A 114 -3.92 4.14 -15.94
N LEU A 115 -2.82 4.69 -16.47
CA LEU A 115 -2.63 6.15 -16.59
C LEU A 115 -3.76 6.86 -17.32
N LYS A 116 -4.46 6.17 -18.26
CA LYS A 116 -5.63 6.75 -18.93
C LYS A 116 -6.80 7.02 -17.98
N ALA A 117 -6.95 6.21 -16.93
CA ALA A 117 -7.96 6.42 -15.90
C ALA A 117 -7.52 7.46 -14.84
N ARG A 118 -6.22 7.76 -14.78
CA ARG A 118 -5.61 8.72 -13.85
C ARG A 118 -4.63 9.62 -14.62
N PRO A 119 -5.11 10.47 -15.57
CA PRO A 119 -4.24 11.17 -16.51
C PRO A 119 -3.29 12.17 -15.86
N LYS A 120 -3.61 12.66 -14.66
CA LYS A 120 -2.75 13.56 -13.88
C LYS A 120 -1.82 12.85 -12.90
N ALA A 121 -1.85 11.52 -12.80
CA ALA A 121 -1.09 10.79 -11.79
C ALA A 121 0.40 11.19 -11.74
N LEU A 122 1.05 11.30 -12.89
CA LEU A 122 2.47 11.63 -13.02
C LEU A 122 2.75 13.08 -13.43
N SER A 123 1.80 14.01 -13.23
CA SER A 123 1.93 15.41 -13.68
C SER A 123 2.58 16.33 -12.64
N ALA A 124 2.80 15.88 -11.41
CA ALA A 124 3.53 16.62 -10.38
C ALA A 124 4.73 15.83 -9.87
N THR A 125 5.79 16.55 -9.57
CA THR A 125 6.98 16.04 -8.88
C THR A 125 6.76 16.00 -7.36
N THR A 126 7.65 15.35 -6.65
CA THR A 126 7.64 15.37 -5.18
C THR A 126 7.90 16.77 -4.65
N GLU A 127 8.80 17.57 -5.29
CA GLU A 127 9.07 18.95 -4.92
C GLU A 127 7.82 19.82 -4.98
N GLU A 128 7.03 19.69 -6.05
CA GLU A 128 5.78 20.43 -6.21
C GLU A 128 4.75 20.00 -5.16
N ALA A 129 4.59 18.71 -4.93
CA ALA A 129 3.66 18.19 -3.94
C ALA A 129 4.00 18.62 -2.51
N PHE A 130 5.26 18.93 -2.22
CA PHE A 130 5.75 19.39 -0.92
C PHE A 130 6.16 20.88 -0.92
N SER A 131 5.69 21.66 -1.87
CA SER A 131 5.98 23.11 -1.97
C SER A 131 5.39 23.95 -0.83
N THR A 132 4.44 23.39 -0.07
CA THR A 132 3.82 24.05 1.10
C THR A 132 4.20 23.33 2.38
N ASP A 133 4.49 24.08 3.45
CA ASP A 133 4.86 23.55 4.77
C ASP A 133 3.66 23.09 5.61
N CYS A 134 2.43 23.28 5.12
CA CYS A 134 1.22 22.91 5.85
C CYS A 134 0.65 21.59 5.32
N GLN A 135 0.01 20.84 6.20
CA GLN A 135 -0.70 19.61 5.84
C GLN A 135 -1.78 19.89 4.79
N ILE A 136 -1.69 19.21 3.64
CA ILE A 136 -2.63 19.44 2.54
C ILE A 136 -4.01 18.86 2.83
N PHE A 137 -4.11 17.73 3.57
CA PHE A 137 -5.41 17.14 3.91
C PHE A 137 -6.30 18.03 4.79
N MET A 138 -5.68 18.98 5.52
CA MET A 138 -6.42 19.98 6.31
C MET A 138 -7.03 21.12 5.47
N LYS A 139 -6.54 21.30 4.24
CA LYS A 139 -6.89 22.46 3.41
C LYS A 139 -7.57 22.09 2.10
N GLN A 140 -7.40 20.88 1.63
CA GLN A 140 -7.91 20.42 0.34
C GLN A 140 -8.85 19.25 0.54
N ALA A 141 -9.87 19.16 -0.30
CA ALA A 141 -10.69 17.96 -0.39
C ALA A 141 -9.99 16.89 -1.27
N ALA A 142 -10.27 15.62 -1.02
CA ALA A 142 -9.61 14.52 -1.76
C ALA A 142 -9.73 14.64 -3.28
N HIS A 143 -10.85 15.16 -3.80
CA HIS A 143 -11.07 15.35 -5.24
C HIS A 143 -10.23 16.49 -5.87
N GLU A 144 -9.60 17.32 -5.07
CA GLU A 144 -8.66 18.37 -5.53
C GLU A 144 -7.24 17.83 -5.64
N VAL A 145 -6.92 16.73 -4.93
CA VAL A 145 -5.61 16.08 -4.83
C VAL A 145 -5.56 14.97 -5.88
N VAL A 146 -5.13 15.30 -7.10
CA VAL A 146 -5.28 14.43 -8.28
C VAL A 146 -3.97 13.95 -8.90
N THR A 147 -2.84 14.23 -8.27
CA THR A 147 -1.54 13.66 -8.64
C THR A 147 -1.11 12.57 -7.66
N LEU A 148 -0.22 11.68 -8.09
CA LEU A 148 0.27 10.58 -7.25
C LEU A 148 1.01 11.11 -6.01
N ALA A 149 1.96 12.03 -6.21
CA ALA A 149 2.77 12.57 -5.13
C ALA A 149 1.91 13.27 -4.06
N GLU A 150 0.96 14.13 -4.49
CA GLU A 150 0.01 14.76 -3.57
C GLU A 150 -0.89 13.74 -2.87
N SER A 151 -1.37 12.71 -3.60
CA SER A 151 -2.25 11.67 -3.02
C SER A 151 -1.54 10.81 -1.98
N VAL A 152 -0.26 10.48 -2.20
CA VAL A 152 0.58 9.78 -1.20
C VAL A 152 0.76 10.66 0.03
N ARG A 153 1.16 11.92 -0.15
CA ARG A 153 1.29 12.88 0.95
C ARG A 153 -0.01 13.03 1.74
N TYR A 154 -1.12 13.28 1.04
CA TYR A 154 -2.45 13.45 1.62
C TYR A 154 -2.89 12.24 2.46
N GLY A 155 -2.78 11.04 1.90
CA GLY A 155 -3.15 9.82 2.62
C GLY A 155 -2.28 9.54 3.85
N CYS A 156 -0.97 9.78 3.75
CA CYS A 156 -0.07 9.62 4.89
C CYS A 156 -0.33 10.66 5.99
N GLU A 157 -0.57 11.93 5.63
CA GLU A 157 -0.95 12.97 6.60
C GLU A 157 -2.27 12.63 7.32
N MET A 158 -3.26 12.10 6.59
CA MET A 158 -4.52 11.61 7.21
C MET A 158 -4.25 10.49 8.23
N LEU A 159 -3.41 9.52 7.86
CA LEU A 159 -3.08 8.40 8.75
C LEU A 159 -2.29 8.84 9.98
N MET A 160 -1.36 9.79 9.83
CA MET A 160 -0.64 10.40 10.96
C MET A 160 -1.60 11.11 11.93
N GLY A 161 -2.66 11.73 11.40
CA GLY A 161 -3.69 12.35 12.24
C GLY A 161 -4.63 11.32 12.89
N LEU A 162 -4.98 10.25 12.17
CA LEU A 162 -5.90 9.22 12.65
C LEU A 162 -5.25 8.27 13.67
N CYS A 163 -4.01 7.87 13.44
CA CYS A 163 -3.26 6.90 14.24
C CYS A 163 -1.86 7.47 14.54
N PRO A 164 -1.73 8.47 15.41
CA PRO A 164 -0.47 9.20 15.62
C PRO A 164 0.66 8.33 16.18
N GLU A 165 0.34 7.25 16.87
CA GLU A 165 1.32 6.31 17.42
C GLU A 165 1.68 5.17 16.44
N ALA A 166 1.01 5.11 15.28
CA ALA A 166 1.26 4.04 14.32
C ALA A 166 2.53 4.29 13.50
N GLN A 167 3.33 3.25 13.32
CA GLN A 167 4.39 3.25 12.33
C GLN A 167 3.79 2.98 10.95
N ILE A 168 3.84 3.98 10.07
CA ILE A 168 3.41 3.87 8.67
C ILE A 168 4.60 3.40 7.85
N VAL A 169 4.42 2.34 7.05
CA VAL A 169 5.43 1.81 6.13
C VAL A 169 4.86 1.74 4.73
N LEU A 170 5.48 2.43 3.81
CA LEU A 170 5.13 2.40 2.40
C LEU A 170 5.83 1.21 1.71
N LEU A 171 5.07 0.44 0.96
CA LEU A 171 5.57 -0.60 0.09
C LEU A 171 5.39 -0.13 -1.36
N THR A 172 6.48 0.01 -2.11
CA THR A 172 6.33 0.29 -3.54
C THR A 172 5.73 -0.93 -4.24
N PRO A 173 4.95 -0.74 -5.33
CA PRO A 173 4.48 -1.89 -6.10
C PRO A 173 5.67 -2.69 -6.63
N PHE A 174 5.57 -4.01 -6.70
CA PHE A 174 6.59 -4.82 -7.37
C PHE A 174 6.43 -4.76 -8.89
N GLN A 175 7.42 -5.24 -9.64
CA GLN A 175 7.42 -5.19 -11.09
C GLN A 175 6.20 -5.92 -11.68
N SER A 176 5.60 -5.30 -12.69
CA SER A 176 4.45 -5.82 -13.43
C SER A 176 4.74 -5.78 -14.93
N VAL A 177 4.38 -6.86 -15.63
CA VAL A 177 4.50 -6.94 -17.09
C VAL A 177 3.64 -5.88 -17.77
N GLN A 178 2.42 -5.66 -17.25
CA GLN A 178 1.44 -4.75 -17.82
C GLN A 178 1.79 -3.28 -17.57
N ALA A 179 2.28 -2.95 -16.37
CA ALA A 179 2.69 -1.59 -16.02
C ALA A 179 4.04 -1.20 -16.68
N GLY A 180 4.85 -2.18 -17.05
CA GLY A 180 6.14 -1.95 -17.70
C GLY A 180 7.06 -1.03 -16.89
N ASN A 181 7.82 -0.19 -17.57
CA ASN A 181 8.76 0.73 -16.92
C ASN A 181 8.09 1.86 -16.11
N THR A 182 6.79 2.09 -16.30
CA THR A 182 6.05 3.11 -15.52
C THR A 182 6.03 2.76 -14.03
N ILE A 183 6.15 1.46 -13.69
CA ILE A 183 6.21 0.99 -12.31
C ILE A 183 7.35 1.63 -11.53
N PHE A 184 8.52 1.83 -12.15
CA PHE A 184 9.68 2.43 -11.49
C PHE A 184 9.45 3.92 -11.19
N LYS A 185 8.82 4.66 -12.11
CA LYS A 185 8.48 6.08 -11.91
C LYS A 185 7.49 6.24 -10.74
N VAL A 186 6.46 5.41 -10.71
CA VAL A 186 5.48 5.38 -9.61
C VAL A 186 6.16 5.01 -8.29
N SER A 187 7.01 4.00 -8.30
CA SER A 187 7.75 3.57 -7.11
C SER A 187 8.72 4.64 -6.60
N ASP A 188 9.38 5.37 -7.48
CA ASP A 188 10.30 6.45 -7.10
C ASP A 188 9.51 7.61 -6.45
N LEU A 189 8.38 8.03 -7.03
CA LEU A 189 7.51 9.05 -6.42
C LEU A 189 7.00 8.65 -5.03
N ILE A 190 6.53 7.40 -4.87
CA ILE A 190 6.07 6.89 -3.57
C ILE A 190 7.23 6.90 -2.54
N ALA A 191 8.41 6.46 -2.97
CA ALA A 191 9.58 6.41 -2.10
C ALA A 191 10.05 7.80 -1.69
N ASP A 192 10.12 8.74 -2.62
CA ASP A 192 10.53 10.10 -2.36
C ASP A 192 9.54 10.82 -1.40
N CYS A 193 8.23 10.61 -1.60
CA CYS A 193 7.21 11.12 -0.67
C CYS A 193 7.42 10.55 0.74
N GLY A 194 7.60 9.22 0.85
CA GLY A 194 7.85 8.57 2.14
C GLY A 194 9.08 9.12 2.84
N GLN A 195 10.20 9.26 2.12
CA GLN A 195 11.45 9.80 2.67
C GLN A 195 11.29 11.26 3.17
N ARG A 196 10.59 12.11 2.42
CA ARG A 196 10.30 13.50 2.84
C ARG A 196 9.46 13.59 4.11
N MET A 197 8.59 12.61 4.33
CA MET A 197 7.75 12.51 5.52
C MET A 197 8.42 11.74 6.67
N GLY A 198 9.66 11.31 6.53
CA GLY A 198 10.37 10.50 7.52
C GLY A 198 9.79 9.09 7.70
N LEU A 199 9.07 8.57 6.70
CA LEU A 199 8.46 7.26 6.74
C LEU A 199 9.42 6.18 6.23
N ASN A 200 9.28 4.96 6.76
CA ASN A 200 9.97 3.81 6.23
C ASN A 200 9.38 3.40 4.87
N VAL A 201 10.26 3.06 3.92
CA VAL A 201 9.86 2.60 2.59
C VAL A 201 10.57 1.30 2.25
N ILE A 202 9.80 0.27 1.87
CA ILE A 202 10.31 -1.00 1.37
C ILE A 202 10.14 -1.03 -0.16
N ARG A 203 11.26 -1.08 -0.90
CA ARG A 203 11.30 -1.02 -2.37
C ARG A 203 11.04 -2.40 -2.99
N LEU A 204 9.76 -2.80 -3.11
CA LEU A 204 9.40 -4.09 -3.72
C LEU A 204 9.67 -4.14 -5.23
N ASP A 205 9.66 -2.99 -5.92
CA ASP A 205 10.05 -2.90 -7.33
C ASP A 205 11.49 -3.34 -7.59
N ARG A 206 12.35 -3.28 -6.56
CA ARG A 206 13.79 -3.61 -6.65
C ARG A 206 14.20 -4.84 -5.83
N GLN A 207 13.39 -5.24 -4.84
CA GLN A 207 13.83 -6.21 -3.83
C GLN A 207 12.88 -7.41 -3.66
N SER A 208 11.68 -7.40 -4.26
CA SER A 208 10.70 -8.51 -4.13
C SER A 208 11.17 -9.83 -4.76
N GLY A 209 12.12 -9.76 -5.70
CA GLY A 209 12.53 -10.90 -6.52
C GLY A 209 11.53 -11.26 -7.62
N ILE A 210 10.49 -10.43 -7.84
CA ILE A 210 9.60 -10.52 -9.01
C ILE A 210 10.23 -9.67 -10.11
N TYR A 211 10.66 -10.32 -11.21
CA TYR A 211 11.28 -9.67 -12.35
C TYR A 211 10.37 -9.77 -13.56
N ALA A 212 9.80 -8.65 -13.99
CA ALA A 212 8.75 -8.60 -15.02
C ALA A 212 9.18 -9.25 -16.34
N ALA A 213 10.45 -9.08 -16.77
CA ALA A 213 10.92 -9.69 -18.00
C ALA A 213 10.97 -11.23 -17.93
N GLN A 214 11.26 -11.80 -16.75
CA GLN A 214 11.18 -13.25 -16.53
C GLN A 214 9.74 -13.72 -16.49
N GLU A 215 8.87 -13.01 -15.78
CA GLU A 215 7.44 -13.33 -15.69
C GLU A 215 6.73 -13.23 -17.04
N LYS A 216 7.15 -12.32 -17.91
CA LYS A 216 6.66 -12.24 -19.30
C LYS A 216 7.04 -13.49 -20.11
N LYS A 217 8.20 -14.06 -19.86
CA LYS A 217 8.68 -15.26 -20.55
C LYS A 217 8.05 -16.55 -19.99
N GLN A 218 7.98 -16.63 -18.68
CA GLN A 218 7.49 -17.78 -17.97
C GLN A 218 6.96 -17.34 -16.59
N GLN A 219 5.64 -17.33 -16.45
CA GLN A 219 4.98 -17.00 -15.20
C GLN A 219 5.30 -18.06 -14.13
N HIS A 220 5.80 -17.59 -12.99
CA HIS A 220 6.15 -18.43 -11.85
C HIS A 220 5.75 -17.76 -10.53
N LEU A 221 6.14 -16.52 -10.36
CA LEU A 221 5.83 -15.72 -9.16
C LEU A 221 4.55 -14.88 -9.35
N THR A 222 4.07 -14.80 -10.58
CA THR A 222 2.80 -14.18 -10.93
C THR A 222 1.91 -15.15 -11.71
N THR A 223 0.60 -14.92 -11.71
CA THR A 223 -0.38 -15.70 -12.47
C THR A 223 -0.65 -15.13 -13.85
N ASP A 224 -0.44 -13.82 -14.03
CA ASP A 224 -0.75 -13.09 -15.26
C ASP A 224 0.29 -12.00 -15.58
N GLY A 225 1.43 -12.03 -14.90
CA GLY A 225 2.48 -11.00 -15.01
C GLY A 225 2.29 -9.78 -14.11
N THR A 226 1.20 -9.73 -13.30
CA THR A 226 0.89 -8.63 -12.37
C THR A 226 0.44 -9.14 -11.01
N HIS A 227 -0.46 -10.12 -10.97
CA HIS A 227 -0.98 -10.66 -9.72
C HIS A 227 -0.11 -11.82 -9.24
N THR A 228 0.21 -11.84 -7.96
CA THR A 228 1.05 -12.90 -7.39
C THR A 228 0.42 -14.28 -7.51
N SER A 229 1.25 -15.27 -7.87
CA SER A 229 0.98 -16.67 -7.56
C SER A 229 1.15 -16.89 -6.05
N GLU A 230 0.73 -18.05 -5.54
CA GLU A 230 0.96 -18.40 -4.13
C GLU A 230 2.45 -18.33 -3.77
N GLN A 231 3.33 -18.78 -4.66
CA GLN A 231 4.78 -18.72 -4.43
C GLN A 231 5.30 -17.29 -4.42
N GLY A 232 4.82 -16.41 -5.31
CA GLY A 232 5.14 -14.99 -5.32
C GLY A 232 4.63 -14.29 -4.09
N ALA A 233 3.38 -14.55 -3.70
CA ALA A 233 2.77 -14.03 -2.48
C ALA A 233 3.58 -14.41 -1.23
N LYS A 234 3.96 -15.68 -1.12
CA LYS A 234 4.80 -16.20 -0.03
C LYS A 234 6.16 -15.49 0.03
N ARG A 235 6.81 -15.34 -1.13
CA ARG A 235 8.11 -14.67 -1.23
C ARG A 235 8.01 -13.22 -0.74
N VAL A 236 7.04 -12.46 -1.26
CA VAL A 236 6.83 -11.06 -0.89
C VAL A 236 6.47 -10.93 0.59
N GLY A 237 5.53 -11.74 1.09
CA GLY A 237 5.07 -11.65 2.47
C GLY A 237 6.18 -11.92 3.50
N ILE A 238 6.97 -12.99 3.29
CA ILE A 238 8.12 -13.30 4.16
C ILE A 238 9.20 -12.20 4.07
N PHE A 239 9.44 -11.67 2.87
CA PHE A 239 10.39 -10.57 2.69
C PHE A 239 9.95 -9.32 3.47
N VAL A 240 8.69 -8.89 3.33
CA VAL A 240 8.14 -7.74 4.05
C VAL A 240 8.22 -7.95 5.57
N ALA A 241 7.87 -9.15 6.07
CA ALA A 241 7.98 -9.45 7.49
C ALA A 241 9.41 -9.29 8.03
N ARG A 242 10.40 -9.80 7.29
CA ARG A 242 11.82 -9.67 7.66
C ARG A 242 12.29 -8.21 7.65
N GLN A 243 11.93 -7.44 6.61
CA GLN A 243 12.29 -6.03 6.53
C GLN A 243 11.68 -5.25 7.69
N LEU A 244 10.39 -5.46 7.95
CA LEU A 244 9.69 -4.79 9.05
C LEU A 244 10.33 -5.10 10.41
N THR A 245 10.66 -6.36 10.68
CA THR A 245 11.36 -6.75 11.92
C THR A 245 12.67 -5.96 12.10
N THR A 246 13.42 -5.73 11.01
CA THR A 246 14.65 -4.92 11.07
C THR A 246 14.36 -3.45 11.38
N LEU A 247 13.27 -2.90 10.85
CA LEU A 247 12.89 -1.49 11.04
C LEU A 247 12.33 -1.18 12.43
N LEU A 248 11.77 -2.17 13.13
CA LEU A 248 11.19 -2.00 14.47
C LEU A 248 12.20 -2.02 15.61
N TYR A 249 13.43 -2.45 15.37
CA TYR A 249 14.46 -2.64 16.41
C TYR A 249 15.62 -1.64 16.36
N TYR A 250 15.46 -0.53 15.63
CA TYR A 250 16.45 0.57 15.59
C TYR A 250 15.86 1.88 16.05
#